data_a88ca4f9f1efa01252bd771094c5a0d4
#
_entry.id   a88ca4f9f1efa01252bd771094c5a0d4
#
_cell.length_a   1.000
_cell.length_b   1.000
_cell.length_c   1.000
_cell.angle_alpha   90.00
_cell.angle_beta   90.00
_cell.angle_gamma   90.00
#
_symmetry.space_group_name_H-M   'P 1'
#
loop_
_entity.id
_entity.type
_entity.pdbx_description
1 polymer ?
#
loop_
_entity_poly.entity_id
_entity_poly.type
_entity_poly.pdbx_seq_one_letter_code
_entity_poly.pdbx_strand_id
1 'polypeptide(L)'
;MAMSAAQLNEEVQAAWANLAEEVRTGVLLTLRNGRPFGSHVPYVFDEHWTRAYIHVSRLALHTEHLLHDPRVGLFVAEPDRPGKNPLALRRMNLQGEAVLLNVGAPDYAEVKKRYLARFPQSAMMFGFADFSLWELRLQDAHLVLGFGQAYLAEATTPFTWIHQKPSTKGVTRET
;
A
#
# COMPACT_ATOMS: atom_id res chain seq x y z
N MET A 1 3.57 -3.31 -32.96
CA MET A 1 2.88 -2.01 -32.76
C MET A 1 3.19 -1.56 -31.34
N ALA A 2 3.73 -0.39 -31.14
CA ALA A 2 4.05 0.08 -29.77
C ALA A 2 2.74 0.42 -29.04
N MET A 3 2.63 0.00 -27.79
CA MET A 3 1.50 0.28 -26.91
C MET A 3 1.39 1.78 -26.61
N SER A 4 0.18 2.33 -26.62
CA SER A 4 -0.02 3.74 -26.24
C SER A 4 0.21 3.95 -24.74
N ALA A 5 0.50 5.18 -24.32
CA ALA A 5 0.66 5.50 -22.89
C ALA A 5 -0.60 5.19 -22.07
N ALA A 6 -1.79 5.38 -22.65
CA ALA A 6 -3.05 5.05 -22.01
C ALA A 6 -3.21 3.54 -21.79
N GLN A 7 -2.93 2.72 -22.81
CA GLN A 7 -2.97 1.26 -22.70
C GLN A 7 -1.97 0.73 -21.66
N LEU A 8 -0.75 1.29 -21.63
CA LEU A 8 0.24 0.94 -20.62
C LEU A 8 -0.29 1.24 -19.21
N ASN A 9 -0.89 2.40 -19.03
CA ASN A 9 -1.42 2.81 -17.73
C ASN A 9 -2.55 1.88 -17.25
N GLU A 10 -3.47 1.48 -18.14
CA GLU A 10 -4.54 0.52 -17.83
C GLU A 10 -4.00 -0.85 -17.46
N GLU A 11 -3.01 -1.38 -18.19
CA GLU A 11 -2.40 -2.67 -17.87
C GLU A 11 -1.66 -2.67 -16.53
N VAL A 12 -0.91 -1.60 -16.25
CA VAL A 12 -0.18 -1.45 -14.97
C VAL A 12 -1.18 -1.29 -13.81
N GLN A 13 -2.26 -0.54 -14.01
CA GLN A 13 -3.31 -0.38 -13.02
C GLN A 13 -4.03 -1.71 -12.72
N ALA A 14 -4.32 -2.50 -13.74
CA ALA A 14 -4.92 -3.82 -13.56
C ALA A 14 -3.97 -4.78 -12.81
N ALA A 15 -2.68 -4.76 -13.14
CA ALA A 15 -1.67 -5.58 -12.45
C ALA A 15 -1.50 -5.18 -10.97
N TRP A 16 -1.56 -3.89 -10.67
CA TRP A 16 -1.61 -3.37 -9.31
C TRP A 16 -2.83 -3.90 -8.56
N ALA A 17 -4.03 -3.74 -9.14
CA ALA A 17 -5.27 -4.21 -8.53
C ALA A 17 -5.23 -5.72 -8.24
N ASN A 18 -4.77 -6.51 -9.21
CA ASN A 18 -4.63 -7.96 -9.05
C ASN A 18 -3.68 -8.33 -7.90
N LEU A 19 -2.49 -7.69 -7.81
CA LEU A 19 -1.57 -7.93 -6.70
C LEU A 19 -2.20 -7.60 -5.35
N ALA A 20 -2.90 -6.47 -5.25
CA ALA A 20 -3.57 -6.05 -4.03
C ALA A 20 -4.72 -6.98 -3.63
N GLU A 21 -5.43 -7.58 -4.59
CA GLU A 21 -6.48 -8.57 -4.31
C GLU A 21 -5.91 -9.93 -3.88
N GLU A 22 -4.84 -10.40 -4.54
CA GLU A 22 -4.20 -11.68 -4.23
C GLU A 22 -3.51 -11.65 -2.86
N VAL A 23 -2.83 -10.55 -2.51
CA VAL A 23 -2.05 -10.40 -1.28
C VAL A 23 -2.84 -9.57 -0.28
N ARG A 24 -3.44 -10.24 0.71
CA ARG A 24 -4.40 -9.65 1.63
C ARG A 24 -3.79 -8.88 2.81
N THR A 25 -2.49 -8.99 3.01
CA THR A 25 -1.76 -8.39 4.12
C THR A 25 -0.48 -7.75 3.61
N GLY A 26 -0.03 -6.71 4.29
CA GLY A 26 1.21 -6.01 3.95
C GLY A 26 2.02 -5.63 5.18
N VAL A 27 3.19 -5.10 4.96
CA VAL A 27 4.02 -4.51 6.01
C VAL A 27 3.72 -3.01 6.07
N LEU A 28 3.07 -2.60 7.16
CA LEU A 28 2.90 -1.19 7.51
C LEU A 28 4.23 -0.66 8.03
N LEU A 29 4.75 0.36 7.40
CA LEU A 29 5.98 1.06 7.77
C LEU A 29 5.60 2.35 8.50
N THR A 30 6.07 2.50 9.74
CA THR A 30 5.85 3.66 10.59
C THR A 30 7.19 4.19 11.11
N LEU A 31 7.21 5.36 11.70
CA LEU A 31 8.41 5.98 12.24
C LEU A 31 8.36 6.02 13.77
N ARG A 32 9.40 5.50 14.41
CA ARG A 32 9.66 5.62 15.84
C ARG A 32 10.95 6.41 16.06
N ASN A 33 10.84 7.63 16.56
CA ASN A 33 12.00 8.51 16.75
C ASN A 33 12.85 8.66 15.47
N GLY A 34 12.18 8.83 14.31
CA GLY A 34 12.82 8.91 13.00
C GLY A 34 13.36 7.59 12.45
N ARG A 35 13.19 6.46 13.15
CA ARG A 35 13.62 5.12 12.69
C ARG A 35 12.45 4.34 12.12
N PRO A 36 12.62 3.70 10.94
CA PRO A 36 11.59 2.85 10.35
C PRO A 36 11.25 1.66 11.26
N PHE A 37 9.94 1.36 11.36
CA PHE A 37 9.42 0.22 12.08
C PHE A 37 8.36 -0.48 11.21
N GLY A 38 8.47 -1.79 11.03
CA GLY A 38 7.56 -2.59 10.22
C GLY A 38 6.59 -3.42 11.06
N SER A 39 5.31 -3.45 10.67
CA SER A 39 4.27 -4.29 11.28
C SER A 39 3.45 -4.96 10.21
N HIS A 40 3.06 -6.21 10.42
CA HIS A 40 2.20 -6.93 9.49
C HIS A 40 0.73 -6.61 9.74
N VAL A 41 0.02 -6.10 8.73
CA VAL A 41 -1.38 -5.66 8.85
C VAL A 41 -2.24 -6.13 7.68
N PRO A 42 -3.52 -6.49 7.92
CA PRO A 42 -4.53 -6.58 6.88
C PRO A 42 -4.88 -5.18 6.36
N TYR A 43 -5.21 -5.09 5.07
CA TYR A 43 -5.60 -3.82 4.46
C TYR A 43 -6.70 -3.99 3.41
N VAL A 44 -7.40 -2.91 3.11
CA VAL A 44 -8.30 -2.78 1.95
C VAL A 44 -8.01 -1.46 1.25
N PHE A 45 -8.28 -1.39 -0.06
CA PHE A 45 -8.21 -0.14 -0.82
C PHE A 45 -9.60 0.44 -1.05
N ASP A 46 -9.65 1.74 -1.36
CA ASP A 46 -10.82 2.38 -1.97
C ASP A 46 -10.99 1.91 -3.43
N GLU A 47 -12.05 2.35 -4.08
CA GLU A 47 -12.35 1.99 -5.47
C GLU A 47 -11.39 2.63 -6.49
N HIS A 48 -10.72 3.72 -6.08
CA HIS A 48 -9.77 4.46 -6.92
C HIS A 48 -8.31 4.07 -6.68
N TRP A 49 -8.06 3.18 -5.72
CA TRP A 49 -6.72 2.70 -5.35
C TRP A 49 -5.76 3.79 -4.84
N THR A 50 -6.29 4.94 -4.43
CA THR A 50 -5.51 6.07 -3.90
C THR A 50 -5.51 6.15 -2.38
N ARG A 51 -6.33 5.33 -1.73
CA ARG A 51 -6.43 5.23 -0.28
C ARG A 51 -6.42 3.77 0.14
N ALA A 52 -5.66 3.48 1.17
CA ALA A 52 -5.72 2.18 1.84
C ALA A 52 -6.29 2.37 3.25
N TYR A 53 -6.94 1.34 3.76
CA TYR A 53 -7.50 1.37 5.12
C TYR A 53 -7.01 0.17 5.91
N ILE A 54 -6.66 0.42 7.16
CA ILE A 54 -6.27 -0.60 8.13
C ILE A 54 -7.14 -0.47 9.39
N HIS A 55 -7.39 -1.60 10.06
CA HIS A 55 -8.13 -1.63 11.32
C HIS A 55 -7.22 -2.23 12.39
N VAL A 56 -6.74 -1.40 13.32
CA VAL A 56 -5.65 -1.71 14.23
C VAL A 56 -5.96 -1.30 15.67
N SER A 57 -5.36 -2.04 16.63
CA SER A 57 -5.51 -1.75 18.06
C SER A 57 -4.63 -0.59 18.48
N ARG A 58 -5.13 0.25 19.37
CA ARG A 58 -4.35 1.33 20.04
C ARG A 58 -3.25 0.81 20.96
N LEU A 59 -3.30 -0.47 21.32
CA LEU A 59 -2.26 -1.11 22.13
C LEU A 59 -1.03 -1.51 21.29
N ALA A 60 -1.14 -1.47 19.97
CA ALA A 60 -0.03 -1.81 19.07
C ALA A 60 0.94 -0.63 18.91
N LEU A 61 2.24 -0.93 18.89
CA LEU A 61 3.30 0.09 18.73
C LEU A 61 3.13 0.94 17.46
N HIS A 62 2.72 0.32 16.36
CA HIS A 62 2.50 1.06 15.11
C HIS A 62 1.42 2.13 15.26
N THR A 63 0.39 1.91 16.08
CA THR A 63 -0.65 2.91 16.31
C THR A 63 -0.13 4.09 17.13
N GLU A 64 0.70 3.82 18.15
CA GLU A 64 1.42 4.86 18.90
C GLU A 64 2.29 5.70 17.95
N HIS A 65 3.01 5.05 17.03
CA HIS A 65 3.84 5.75 16.06
C HIS A 65 3.01 6.67 15.15
N LEU A 66 1.88 6.20 14.61
CA LEU A 66 0.99 6.97 13.75
C LEU A 66 0.39 8.20 14.44
N LEU A 67 0.18 8.13 15.76
CA LEU A 67 -0.28 9.28 16.55
C LEU A 67 0.78 10.39 16.69
N HIS A 68 2.07 10.03 16.61
CA HIS A 68 3.19 10.97 16.74
C HIS A 68 3.71 11.45 15.38
N ASP A 69 3.70 10.58 14.38
CA ASP A 69 4.21 10.87 13.03
C ASP A 69 3.28 10.20 12.00
N PRO A 70 2.49 11.00 11.25
CA PRO A 70 1.52 10.45 10.32
C PRO A 70 2.15 9.85 9.06
N ARG A 71 3.43 10.07 8.81
CA ARG A 71 4.13 9.51 7.64
C ARG A 71 4.13 7.99 7.69
N VAL A 72 3.69 7.37 6.62
CA VAL A 72 3.44 5.93 6.57
C VAL A 72 3.84 5.35 5.22
N GLY A 73 4.28 4.10 5.24
CA GLY A 73 4.39 3.27 4.05
C GLY A 73 3.59 1.98 4.19
N LEU A 74 3.15 1.45 3.07
CA LEU A 74 2.58 0.11 2.98
C LEU A 74 3.33 -0.68 1.91
N PHE A 75 4.06 -1.70 2.33
CA PHE A 75 4.77 -2.61 1.43
C PHE A 75 4.01 -3.92 1.29
N VAL A 76 3.71 -4.28 0.05
CA VAL A 76 3.02 -5.52 -0.29
C VAL A 76 3.85 -6.26 -1.34
N ALA A 77 4.08 -7.55 -1.13
CA ALA A 77 4.79 -8.39 -2.08
C ALA A 77 4.11 -9.75 -2.20
N GLU A 78 4.12 -10.32 -3.41
CA GLU A 78 3.69 -11.70 -3.56
C GLU A 78 4.62 -12.63 -2.76
N PRO A 79 4.10 -13.72 -2.19
CA PRO A 79 4.91 -14.67 -1.44
C PRO A 79 5.99 -15.31 -2.30
N ASP A 80 7.19 -15.41 -1.76
CA ASP A 80 8.25 -16.18 -2.39
C ASP A 80 7.90 -17.68 -2.46
N ARG A 81 8.35 -18.32 -3.52
CA ARG A 81 8.16 -19.75 -3.75
C ARG A 81 9.44 -20.38 -4.28
N PRO A 82 9.81 -21.60 -3.85
CA PRO A 82 10.97 -22.31 -4.40
C PRO A 82 10.93 -22.36 -5.93
N GLY A 83 12.07 -22.07 -6.56
CA GLY A 83 12.20 -22.05 -8.02
C GLY A 83 11.82 -20.74 -8.71
N LYS A 84 11.26 -19.77 -8.02
CA LYS A 84 10.99 -18.42 -8.53
C LYS A 84 12.19 -17.50 -8.25
N ASN A 85 12.54 -16.64 -9.19
CA ASN A 85 13.56 -15.62 -8.94
C ASN A 85 13.00 -14.55 -7.97
N PRO A 86 13.56 -14.38 -6.76
CA PRO A 86 13.07 -13.40 -5.78
C PRO A 86 13.10 -11.96 -6.29
N LEU A 87 14.01 -11.61 -7.19
CA LEU A 87 14.10 -10.28 -7.79
C LEU A 87 12.97 -9.97 -8.78
N ALA A 88 12.30 -11.00 -9.29
CA ALA A 88 11.16 -10.87 -10.20
C ALA A 88 9.79 -10.92 -9.49
N LEU A 89 9.77 -11.03 -8.14
CA LEU A 89 8.52 -11.02 -7.38
C LEU A 89 7.78 -9.69 -7.56
N ARG A 90 6.47 -9.79 -7.81
CA ARG A 90 5.61 -8.60 -7.87
C ARG A 90 5.53 -7.98 -6.48
N ARG A 91 5.70 -6.67 -6.43
CA ARG A 91 5.63 -5.92 -5.18
C ARG A 91 5.23 -4.47 -5.40
N MET A 92 4.60 -3.90 -4.41
CA MET A 92 4.27 -2.47 -4.37
C MET A 92 4.79 -1.86 -3.07
N ASN A 93 5.35 -0.67 -3.18
CA ASN A 93 5.71 0.18 -2.05
C ASN A 93 4.91 1.47 -2.18
N LEU A 94 4.07 1.73 -1.19
CA LEU A 94 3.17 2.87 -1.14
C LEU A 94 3.64 3.80 -0.03
N GLN A 95 3.62 5.09 -0.27
CA GLN A 95 3.95 6.10 0.74
C GLN A 95 2.85 7.14 0.82
N GLY A 96 2.68 7.70 2.01
CA GLY A 96 1.64 8.69 2.26
C GLY A 96 1.52 9.07 3.73
N GLU A 97 0.35 9.52 4.11
CA GLU A 97 0.03 9.91 5.47
C GLU A 97 -1.17 9.15 6.02
N ALA A 98 -1.07 8.76 7.28
CA ALA A 98 -2.13 8.08 8.00
C ALA A 98 -3.03 9.08 8.72
N VAL A 99 -4.34 8.91 8.59
CA VAL A 99 -5.36 9.73 9.27
C VAL A 99 -6.33 8.81 10.00
N LEU A 100 -6.61 9.10 11.26
CA LEU A 100 -7.63 8.37 12.03
C LEU A 100 -9.01 8.61 11.41
N LEU A 101 -9.69 7.53 11.03
CA LEU A 101 -11.05 7.60 10.51
C LEU A 101 -12.05 7.49 11.67
N ASN A 102 -12.66 8.61 12.01
CA ASN A 102 -13.61 8.68 13.12
C ASN A 102 -14.92 7.95 12.79
N VAL A 103 -15.55 7.35 13.80
CA VAL A 103 -16.85 6.61 13.66
C VAL A 103 -17.95 7.51 13.07
N GLY A 104 -17.93 8.83 13.30
CA GLY A 104 -18.88 9.79 12.74
C GLY A 104 -18.53 10.31 11.34
N ALA A 105 -17.43 9.87 10.74
CA ALA A 105 -17.07 10.29 9.39
C ALA A 105 -18.06 9.73 8.35
N PRO A 106 -18.40 10.51 7.30
CA PRO A 106 -19.40 10.11 6.30
C PRO A 106 -19.10 8.79 5.60
N ASP A 107 -17.83 8.48 5.42
CA ASP A 107 -17.34 7.29 4.72
C ASP A 107 -17.06 6.09 5.65
N TYR A 108 -17.12 6.28 6.98
CA TYR A 108 -16.80 5.23 7.95
C TYR A 108 -17.59 3.93 7.73
N ALA A 109 -18.90 4.04 7.53
CA ALA A 109 -19.78 2.88 7.36
C ALA A 109 -19.44 2.08 6.09
N GLU A 110 -19.13 2.75 4.99
CA GLU A 110 -18.75 2.12 3.73
C GLU A 110 -17.36 1.46 3.83
N VAL A 111 -16.40 2.13 4.44
CA VAL A 111 -15.06 1.57 4.70
C VAL A 111 -15.15 0.32 5.59
N LYS A 112 -15.92 0.38 6.68
CA LYS A 112 -16.18 -0.76 7.56
C LYS A 112 -16.79 -1.93 6.79
N LYS A 113 -17.80 -1.68 5.96
CA LYS A 113 -18.47 -2.69 5.13
C LYS A 113 -17.46 -3.34 4.18
N ARG A 114 -16.64 -2.55 3.47
CA ARG A 114 -15.57 -3.01 2.57
C ARG A 114 -14.53 -3.84 3.30
N TYR A 115 -14.10 -3.40 4.48
CA TYR A 115 -13.16 -4.12 5.31
C TYR A 115 -13.71 -5.49 5.75
N LEU A 116 -14.96 -5.52 6.21
CA LEU A 116 -15.63 -6.76 6.65
C LEU A 116 -15.95 -7.71 5.50
N ALA A 117 -16.21 -7.19 4.30
CA ALA A 117 -16.37 -8.04 3.11
C ALA A 117 -15.08 -8.82 2.80
N ARG A 118 -13.91 -8.19 3.00
CA ARG A 118 -12.61 -8.84 2.79
C ARG A 118 -12.15 -9.67 4.00
N PHE A 119 -12.47 -9.23 5.23
CA PHE A 119 -12.06 -9.82 6.49
C PHE A 119 -13.25 -10.04 7.43
N PRO A 120 -14.17 -10.99 7.15
CA PRO A 120 -15.37 -11.21 7.98
C PRO A 120 -15.03 -11.54 9.44
N GLN A 121 -13.90 -12.22 9.68
CA GLN A 121 -13.41 -12.54 11.02
C GLN A 121 -13.07 -11.31 11.88
N SER A 122 -12.93 -10.14 11.28
CA SER A 122 -12.66 -8.90 12.00
C SER A 122 -13.90 -8.26 12.63
N ALA A 123 -15.09 -8.81 12.40
CA ALA A 123 -16.35 -8.24 12.87
C ALA A 123 -16.38 -7.99 14.39
N MET A 124 -15.86 -8.94 15.17
CA MET A 124 -15.79 -8.81 16.63
C MET A 124 -14.91 -7.65 17.08
N MET A 125 -13.79 -7.41 16.38
CA MET A 125 -12.83 -6.35 16.71
C MET A 125 -13.41 -4.94 16.48
N PHE A 126 -14.40 -4.78 15.62
CA PHE A 126 -15.14 -3.52 15.47
C PHE A 126 -16.02 -3.16 16.68
N GLY A 127 -16.23 -4.11 17.59
CA GLY A 127 -16.90 -3.88 18.88
C GLY A 127 -15.94 -3.50 20.02
N PHE A 128 -14.64 -3.58 19.80
CA PHE A 128 -13.64 -3.27 20.83
C PHE A 128 -13.29 -1.77 20.82
N ALA A 129 -13.26 -1.18 22.03
CA ALA A 129 -12.99 0.26 22.18
C ALA A 129 -11.56 0.68 21.83
N ASP A 130 -10.63 -0.27 21.80
CA ASP A 130 -9.22 -0.04 21.50
C ASP A 130 -8.87 -0.23 20.01
N PHE A 131 -9.82 -0.68 19.16
CA PHE A 131 -9.59 -0.77 17.72
C PHE A 131 -10.13 0.46 16.98
N SER A 132 -9.39 0.87 15.96
CA SER A 132 -9.74 2.03 15.14
C SER A 132 -9.41 1.79 13.68
N LEU A 133 -10.23 2.35 12.79
CA LEU A 133 -9.91 2.45 11.36
C LEU A 133 -8.97 3.63 11.11
N TRP A 134 -8.00 3.40 10.26
CA TRP A 134 -7.08 4.42 9.76
C TRP A 134 -7.13 4.45 8.24
N GLU A 135 -7.19 5.64 7.69
CA GLU A 135 -7.03 5.93 6.27
C GLU A 135 -5.55 6.22 5.99
N LEU A 136 -4.97 5.54 5.03
CA LEU A 136 -3.64 5.83 4.50
C LEU A 136 -3.84 6.57 3.18
N ARG A 137 -3.62 7.89 3.18
CA ARG A 137 -3.69 8.76 2.00
C ARG A 137 -2.41 8.61 1.23
N LEU A 138 -2.48 7.90 0.12
CA LEU A 138 -1.31 7.57 -0.67
C LEU A 138 -0.86 8.77 -1.51
N GLN A 139 0.43 9.06 -1.51
CA GLN A 139 1.06 10.17 -2.24
C GLN A 139 1.96 9.65 -3.35
N ASP A 140 2.68 8.56 -3.09
CA ASP A 140 3.61 7.96 -4.01
C ASP A 140 3.41 6.45 -4.06
N ALA A 141 3.66 5.87 -5.23
CA ALA A 141 3.63 4.44 -5.43
C ALA A 141 4.82 3.97 -6.29
N HIS A 142 5.46 2.89 -5.87
CA HIS A 142 6.45 2.16 -6.66
C HIS A 142 5.99 0.72 -6.84
N LEU A 143 5.80 0.31 -8.08
CA LEU A 143 5.31 -1.01 -8.46
C LEU A 143 6.39 -1.75 -9.25
N VAL A 144 6.68 -2.98 -8.88
CA VAL A 144 7.51 -3.90 -9.64
C VAL A 144 6.65 -5.10 -10.03
N LEU A 145 6.53 -5.36 -11.33
CA LEU A 145 5.74 -6.46 -11.88
C LEU A 145 6.59 -7.64 -12.36
N GLY A 146 7.91 -7.48 -12.35
CA GLY A 146 8.86 -8.47 -12.80
C GLY A 146 10.22 -7.85 -13.10
N PHE A 147 11.13 -8.63 -13.65
CA PHE A 147 12.46 -8.14 -13.99
C PHE A 147 12.37 -7.08 -15.11
N GLY A 148 12.91 -5.87 -14.85
CA GLY A 148 12.86 -4.75 -15.79
C GLY A 148 11.49 -4.06 -15.91
N GLN A 149 10.50 -4.43 -15.08
CA GLN A 149 9.15 -3.87 -15.08
C GLN A 149 8.91 -3.10 -13.78
N ALA A 150 9.55 -1.96 -13.65
CA ALA A 150 9.38 -1.07 -12.52
C ALA A 150 8.66 0.22 -12.94
N TYR A 151 7.70 0.65 -12.13
CA TYR A 151 6.85 1.81 -12.41
C TYR A 151 6.78 2.69 -11.17
N LEU A 152 6.78 4.00 -11.39
CA LEU A 152 6.52 5.01 -10.38
C LEU A 152 5.21 5.71 -10.69
N ALA A 153 4.49 6.10 -9.67
CA ALA A 153 3.36 7.01 -9.78
C ALA A 153 3.37 8.00 -8.63
N GLU A 154 3.05 9.25 -8.95
CA GLU A 154 2.67 10.27 -7.98
C GLU A 154 1.15 10.26 -7.83
N ALA A 155 0.64 10.66 -6.66
CA ALA A 155 -0.78 10.65 -6.36
C ALA A 155 -1.54 11.67 -7.20
N THR A 156 -1.94 11.22 -8.36
CA THR A 156 -3.05 11.78 -9.12
C THR A 156 -4.22 10.81 -8.99
N THR A 157 -5.46 11.25 -9.17
CA THR A 157 -6.61 10.35 -9.12
C THR A 157 -7.15 10.12 -10.53
N PRO A 158 -7.01 8.92 -11.10
CA PRO A 158 -6.26 7.73 -10.69
C PRO A 158 -4.73 7.89 -10.83
N PHE A 159 -3.97 6.98 -10.26
CA PHE A 159 -2.50 6.97 -10.43
C PHE A 159 -2.12 6.93 -11.91
N THR A 160 -1.13 7.76 -12.28
CA THR A 160 -0.51 7.74 -13.60
C THR A 160 0.87 7.12 -13.49
N TRP A 161 1.05 5.97 -14.14
CA TRP A 161 2.26 5.17 -14.04
C TRP A 161 3.32 5.55 -15.05
N ILE A 162 4.55 5.70 -14.58
CA ILE A 162 5.74 6.01 -15.39
C ILE A 162 6.69 4.83 -15.31
N HIS A 163 6.98 4.21 -16.46
CA HIS A 163 7.94 3.10 -16.53
C HIS A 163 9.36 3.59 -16.24
N GLN A 164 10.01 2.96 -15.28
CA GLN A 164 11.42 3.22 -14.94
C GLN A 164 12.32 2.46 -15.90
N LYS A 165 12.95 3.18 -16.82
CA LYS A 165 13.94 2.58 -17.73
C LYS A 165 15.30 2.46 -17.02
N PRO A 166 16.05 1.36 -17.23
CA PRO A 166 17.41 1.25 -16.72
C PRO A 166 18.23 2.45 -17.14
N SER A 167 18.92 3.10 -16.20
CA SER A 167 19.89 4.16 -16.54
C SER A 167 21.07 3.53 -17.26
N THR A 168 21.36 3.99 -18.48
CA THR A 168 22.56 3.60 -19.21
C THR A 168 23.82 4.30 -18.69
N LYS A 169 23.70 5.23 -17.76
CA LYS A 169 24.83 5.86 -17.07
C LYS A 169 25.24 4.99 -15.89
N GLY A 170 26.44 4.43 -15.97
CA GLY A 170 27.08 3.77 -14.81
C GLY A 170 27.09 4.74 -13.62
N VAL A 171 26.80 4.21 -12.42
CA VAL A 171 26.92 4.96 -11.17
C VAL A 171 28.39 5.31 -10.99
N THR A 172 28.79 6.52 -11.37
CA THR A 172 30.09 7.09 -10.96
C THR A 172 29.95 7.38 -9.46
N ARG A 173 30.55 6.53 -8.64
CA ARG A 173 30.75 6.86 -7.22
C ARG A 173 31.77 7.99 -7.22
N GLU A 174 31.34 9.20 -6.90
CA GLU A 174 32.26 10.22 -6.41
C GLU A 174 32.73 9.75 -5.03
N THR A 175 34.03 9.50 -4.94
CA THR A 175 34.78 9.17 -3.71
C THR A 175 34.99 10.43 -2.90
#